data_94fcad7867a74b33384ea44c0bd34c9f
#
_entry.id   94fcad7867a74b33384ea44c0bd34c9f
#
_cell.length_a   1.000
_cell.length_b   1.000
_cell.length_c   1.000
_cell.angle_alpha   90.00
_cell.angle_beta   90.00
_cell.angle_gamma   90.00
#
_symmetry.space_group_name_H-M   'P 1'
#
loop_
_entity.id
_entity.type
_entity.pdbx_description
1 polymer ?
#
loop_
_entity_poly.entity_id
_entity_poly.type
_entity_poly.pdbx_seq_one_letter_code
_entity_poly.pdbx_strand_id
1 'polypeptide(L)'
;MDLIRPNTHIDFIGKKKYTFWISAIVLLISLGSVFLFGGLKYGVDFAGGILIQVKFSKPVDISEVRNAMDTMGSKEAMVQAFGGENEYLIRVEKASGDLEALSKKIQVSLQEQFKGKPLEIRRVEVVGPKVGKDLKEKAMLAVGLSFLAILIYVAWRFKQVSYGLGGIVALLHDVIVTYGAISIAGIEYSLNVLAVILTIIGFSINDTIVIFDRVREDVKKFRKEDLETIFNTAINETLGRTVLTSGTVMMVVLVLFFFGGPVIHDFAFALIVGLITGTYSTVYIASPVVLLWEKYVSKGKKRSW
;
A
#
# COMPACT_ATOMS: atom_id res chain seq x y z
N MET A 1 -4.66 -16.85 -26.24
CA MET A 1 -5.16 -17.79 -25.22
C MET A 1 -6.03 -16.97 -24.26
N ASP A 2 -7.34 -17.14 -24.38
CA ASP A 2 -8.25 -16.44 -23.49
C ASP A 2 -8.35 -17.25 -22.18
N LEU A 3 -7.68 -16.80 -21.12
CA LEU A 3 -7.76 -17.40 -19.77
C LEU A 3 -9.20 -17.41 -19.25
N ILE A 4 -10.01 -16.49 -19.69
CA ILE A 4 -11.45 -16.39 -19.35
C ILE A 4 -12.22 -16.58 -20.67
N ARG A 5 -13.22 -17.45 -20.65
CA ARG A 5 -14.03 -17.73 -21.83
C ARG A 5 -14.70 -16.44 -22.33
N PRO A 6 -14.60 -16.11 -23.62
CA PRO A 6 -15.44 -15.07 -24.21
C PRO A 6 -16.90 -15.43 -23.95
N ASN A 7 -17.70 -14.50 -23.50
CA ASN A 7 -19.09 -14.64 -23.01
C ASN A 7 -19.25 -15.07 -21.54
N THR A 8 -18.36 -14.68 -20.66
CA THR A 8 -18.62 -14.77 -19.21
C THR A 8 -19.68 -13.73 -18.83
N HIS A 9 -20.73 -14.17 -18.11
CA HIS A 9 -21.83 -13.33 -17.65
C HIS A 9 -21.95 -13.38 -16.13
N ILE A 10 -20.96 -12.82 -15.44
CA ILE A 10 -20.98 -12.71 -13.97
C ILE A 10 -21.74 -11.44 -13.59
N ASP A 11 -22.66 -11.56 -12.66
CA ASP A 11 -23.36 -10.39 -12.11
C ASP A 11 -22.51 -9.74 -11.00
N PHE A 12 -21.69 -8.74 -11.38
CA PHE A 12 -20.88 -7.94 -10.48
C PHE A 12 -21.70 -6.81 -9.83
N ILE A 13 -22.47 -6.08 -10.65
CA ILE A 13 -23.18 -4.88 -10.24
C ILE A 13 -24.40 -5.21 -9.36
N GLY A 14 -25.08 -6.32 -9.59
CA GLY A 14 -26.19 -6.76 -8.73
C GLY A 14 -25.76 -7.03 -7.29
N LYS A 15 -24.50 -7.39 -7.08
CA LYS A 15 -23.93 -7.64 -5.74
C LYS A 15 -23.44 -6.35 -5.02
N LYS A 16 -23.58 -5.17 -5.61
CA LYS A 16 -23.06 -3.88 -5.08
C LYS A 16 -23.43 -3.60 -3.61
N LYS A 17 -24.61 -4.00 -3.16
CA LYS A 17 -25.00 -3.79 -1.76
C LYS A 17 -24.12 -4.58 -0.78
N TYR A 18 -23.87 -5.85 -1.09
CA TYR A 18 -23.03 -6.71 -0.25
C TYR A 18 -21.58 -6.24 -0.26
N THR A 19 -21.05 -5.87 -1.43
CA THR A 19 -19.68 -5.41 -1.57
C THR A 19 -19.45 -4.06 -0.90
N PHE A 20 -20.41 -3.15 -0.88
CA PHE A 20 -20.35 -1.93 -0.09
C PHE A 20 -20.24 -2.19 1.42
N TRP A 21 -21.03 -3.14 1.95
CA TRP A 21 -20.92 -3.52 3.35
C TRP A 21 -19.56 -4.17 3.67
N ILE A 22 -19.08 -5.06 2.81
CA ILE A 22 -17.73 -5.65 2.96
C ILE A 22 -16.68 -4.55 2.99
N SER A 23 -16.70 -3.63 2.03
CA SER A 23 -15.76 -2.51 1.96
C SER A 23 -15.86 -1.60 3.19
N ALA A 24 -17.08 -1.30 3.66
CA ALA A 24 -17.27 -0.49 4.87
C ALA A 24 -16.65 -1.17 6.10
N ILE A 25 -16.85 -2.48 6.26
CA ILE A 25 -16.27 -3.26 7.35
C ILE A 25 -14.73 -3.26 7.25
N VAL A 26 -14.19 -3.52 6.06
CA VAL A 26 -12.73 -3.53 5.83
C VAL A 26 -12.13 -2.15 6.11
N LEU A 27 -12.77 -1.07 5.66
CA LEU A 27 -12.35 0.31 5.95
C LEU A 27 -12.39 0.61 7.45
N LEU A 28 -13.46 0.18 8.15
CA LEU A 28 -13.56 0.37 9.60
C LEU A 28 -12.46 -0.40 10.36
N ILE A 29 -12.17 -1.64 9.96
CA ILE A 29 -11.06 -2.43 10.52
C ILE A 29 -9.72 -1.74 10.25
N SER A 30 -9.52 -1.27 9.01
CA SER A 30 -8.28 -0.59 8.61
C SER A 30 -8.06 0.72 9.36
N LEU A 31 -9.08 1.56 9.46
CA LEU A 31 -8.99 2.79 10.25
C LEU A 31 -8.86 2.49 11.74
N GLY A 32 -9.65 1.54 12.24
CA GLY A 32 -9.60 1.09 13.63
C GLY A 32 -8.22 0.56 14.00
N SER A 33 -7.57 -0.21 13.13
CA SER A 33 -6.23 -0.73 13.40
C SER A 33 -5.21 0.39 13.58
N VAL A 34 -5.26 1.42 12.72
CA VAL A 34 -4.36 2.57 12.85
C VAL A 34 -4.54 3.27 14.20
N PHE A 35 -5.79 3.41 14.70
CA PHE A 35 -6.05 4.03 16.01
C PHE A 35 -5.68 3.11 17.18
N LEU A 36 -6.02 1.82 17.12
CA LEU A 36 -5.82 0.86 18.20
C LEU A 36 -4.34 0.53 18.43
N PHE A 37 -3.53 0.50 17.37
CA PHE A 37 -2.09 0.21 17.48
C PHE A 37 -1.21 1.46 17.66
N GLY A 38 -1.81 2.60 18.05
CA GLY A 38 -1.07 3.83 18.38
C GLY A 38 -0.63 4.65 17.18
N GLY A 39 -1.29 4.50 16.03
CA GLY A 39 -0.98 5.24 14.81
C GLY A 39 -0.07 4.48 13.86
N LEU A 40 0.33 5.15 12.79
CA LEU A 40 1.33 4.63 11.85
C LEU A 40 2.71 4.67 12.50
N LYS A 41 3.35 3.52 12.60
CA LYS A 41 4.75 3.44 13.04
C LYS A 41 5.64 3.95 11.91
N TYR A 42 6.18 5.15 12.08
CA TYR A 42 7.09 5.72 11.09
C TYR A 42 8.46 5.06 11.18
N GLY A 43 9.03 4.66 10.05
CA GLY A 43 10.43 4.24 9.95
C GLY A 43 11.39 5.40 10.19
N VAL A 44 12.68 5.08 10.31
CA VAL A 44 13.73 6.11 10.53
C VAL A 44 13.78 7.15 9.42
N ASP A 45 13.33 6.82 8.21
CA ASP A 45 13.22 7.75 7.08
C ASP A 45 12.38 8.99 7.42
N PHE A 46 11.34 8.83 8.22
CA PHE A 46 10.39 9.90 8.56
C PHE A 46 10.50 10.36 10.02
N ALA A 47 10.82 9.45 10.94
CA ALA A 47 11.01 9.78 12.36
C ALA A 47 12.39 10.39 12.64
N GLY A 48 13.37 10.08 11.81
CA GLY A 48 14.77 10.29 12.11
C GLY A 48 15.29 9.26 13.12
N GLY A 49 16.62 9.13 13.22
CA GLY A 49 17.25 8.19 14.15
C GLY A 49 18.27 7.30 13.45
N ILE A 50 18.59 6.19 14.12
CA ILE A 50 19.53 5.17 13.67
C ILE A 50 18.80 3.83 13.59
N LEU A 51 18.98 3.13 12.49
CA LEU A 51 18.51 1.77 12.29
C LEU A 51 19.73 0.89 12.01
N ILE A 52 19.89 -0.18 12.79
CA ILE A 52 20.97 -1.15 12.59
C ILE A 52 20.34 -2.54 12.50
N GLN A 53 20.59 -3.22 11.40
CA GLN A 53 20.21 -4.61 11.20
C GLN A 53 21.41 -5.50 11.48
N VAL A 54 21.26 -6.41 12.41
CA VAL A 54 22.32 -7.34 12.83
C VAL A 54 21.84 -8.77 12.66
N LYS A 55 22.75 -9.64 12.21
CA LYS A 55 22.54 -11.08 12.15
C LYS A 55 23.61 -11.78 12.97
N PHE A 56 23.18 -12.62 13.90
CA PHE A 56 24.09 -13.42 14.74
C PHE A 56 24.35 -14.78 14.10
N SER A 57 25.58 -15.25 14.18
CA SER A 57 25.99 -16.59 13.70
C SER A 57 25.50 -17.73 14.60
N LYS A 58 25.11 -17.43 15.85
CA LYS A 58 24.58 -18.37 16.83
C LYS A 58 23.28 -17.81 17.41
N PRO A 59 22.40 -18.68 17.93
CA PRO A 59 21.20 -18.23 18.60
C PRO A 59 21.50 -17.22 19.72
N VAL A 60 20.82 -16.07 19.67
CA VAL A 60 20.85 -15.00 20.68
C VAL A 60 19.40 -14.68 21.01
N ASP A 61 19.07 -14.58 22.27
CA ASP A 61 17.73 -14.14 22.67
C ASP A 61 17.58 -12.63 22.48
N ILE A 62 16.38 -12.19 22.10
CA ILE A 62 16.08 -10.77 21.92
C ILE A 62 16.31 -9.96 23.19
N SER A 63 16.14 -10.58 24.36
CA SER A 63 16.41 -9.97 25.67
C SER A 63 17.89 -9.69 25.88
N GLU A 64 18.80 -10.54 25.36
CA GLU A 64 20.24 -10.31 25.42
C GLU A 64 20.60 -9.04 24.62
N VAL A 65 20.00 -8.87 23.43
CA VAL A 65 20.23 -7.69 22.58
C VAL A 65 19.68 -6.42 23.24
N ARG A 66 18.49 -6.50 23.85
CA ARG A 66 17.91 -5.36 24.60
C ARG A 66 18.78 -4.96 25.78
N ASN A 67 19.19 -5.92 26.58
CA ASN A 67 20.08 -5.67 27.72
C ASN A 67 21.42 -5.04 27.27
N ALA A 68 21.93 -5.47 26.13
CA ALA A 68 23.10 -4.87 25.51
C ALA A 68 22.88 -3.39 25.22
N MET A 69 21.77 -3.04 24.60
CA MET A 69 21.41 -1.63 24.30
C MET A 69 21.21 -0.80 25.57
N ASP A 70 20.59 -1.37 26.61
CA ASP A 70 20.37 -0.70 27.89
C ASP A 70 21.70 -0.39 28.60
N THR A 71 22.65 -1.31 28.57
CA THR A 71 24.01 -1.11 29.16
C THR A 71 24.81 -0.03 28.43
N MET A 72 24.54 0.18 27.14
CA MET A 72 25.14 1.26 26.34
C MET A 72 24.51 2.64 26.59
N GLY A 73 23.49 2.71 27.43
CA GLY A 73 22.74 3.94 27.73
C GLY A 73 21.66 4.29 26.71
N SER A 74 21.39 3.40 25.76
CA SER A 74 20.35 3.57 24.74
C SER A 74 19.03 2.90 25.19
N LYS A 75 18.51 3.27 26.35
CA LYS A 75 17.30 2.68 26.96
C LYS A 75 16.03 2.86 26.11
N GLU A 76 16.02 3.79 25.18
CA GLU A 76 14.92 4.02 24.24
C GLU A 76 15.09 3.21 22.95
N ALA A 77 16.10 2.33 22.86
CA ALA A 77 16.31 1.50 21.68
C ALA A 77 15.20 0.45 21.58
N MET A 78 14.55 0.44 20.43
CA MET A 78 13.56 -0.60 20.09
C MET A 78 14.29 -1.74 19.37
N VAL A 79 14.19 -2.96 19.92
CA VAL A 79 14.75 -4.17 19.32
C VAL A 79 13.62 -5.09 18.90
N GLN A 80 13.62 -5.48 17.62
CA GLN A 80 12.63 -6.37 17.03
C GLN A 80 13.34 -7.54 16.31
N ALA A 81 12.73 -8.73 16.37
CA ALA A 81 13.15 -9.83 15.50
C ALA A 81 12.77 -9.50 14.05
N PHE A 82 13.65 -9.81 13.11
CA PHE A 82 13.48 -9.43 11.71
C PHE A 82 13.87 -10.56 10.77
N GLY A 83 12.93 -11.01 9.99
CA GLY A 83 13.09 -11.87 8.81
C GLY A 83 13.54 -13.31 9.04
N GLY A 84 14.60 -13.57 9.72
CA GLY A 84 15.17 -14.91 9.91
C GLY A 84 15.51 -15.24 11.36
N GLU A 85 15.92 -16.48 11.59
CA GLU A 85 16.47 -16.85 12.90
C GLU A 85 17.72 -16.02 13.19
N ASN A 86 17.82 -15.48 14.41
CA ASN A 86 18.96 -14.71 14.93
C ASN A 86 19.23 -13.37 14.20
N GLU A 87 18.21 -12.79 13.60
CA GLU A 87 18.33 -11.49 12.93
C GLU A 87 17.45 -10.46 13.64
N TYR A 88 18.04 -9.30 13.96
CA TYR A 88 17.39 -8.26 14.76
C TYR A 88 17.57 -6.91 14.12
N LEU A 89 16.49 -6.12 14.22
CA LEU A 89 16.47 -4.71 13.86
C LEU A 89 16.52 -3.89 15.14
N ILE A 90 17.55 -3.07 15.25
CA ILE A 90 17.77 -2.18 16.38
C ILE A 90 17.53 -0.76 15.92
N ARG A 91 16.55 -0.09 16.51
CA ARG A 91 16.23 1.31 16.23
C ARG A 91 16.51 2.17 17.44
N VAL A 92 17.15 3.31 17.21
CA VAL A 92 17.37 4.36 18.21
C VAL A 92 16.73 5.64 17.69
N GLU A 93 15.59 6.02 18.27
CA GLU A 93 14.90 7.26 17.97
C GLU A 93 15.47 8.42 18.80
N LYS A 94 15.26 9.65 18.33
CA LYS A 94 15.57 10.89 19.07
C LYS A 94 16.99 11.02 19.60
N ALA A 95 17.98 10.37 18.99
CA ALA A 95 19.36 10.59 19.38
C ALA A 95 19.76 12.05 19.09
N SER A 96 20.19 12.74 20.16
CA SER A 96 20.72 14.11 20.07
C SER A 96 22.23 14.06 19.83
N GLY A 97 22.74 14.88 18.93
CA GLY A 97 24.16 14.98 18.64
C GLY A 97 24.59 14.34 17.32
N ASP A 98 25.84 13.88 17.26
CA ASP A 98 26.40 13.24 16.09
C ASP A 98 25.89 11.79 15.98
N LEU A 99 24.89 11.59 15.11
CA LEU A 99 24.25 10.28 14.86
C LEU A 99 25.22 9.27 14.25
N GLU A 100 26.17 9.73 13.42
CA GLU A 100 27.15 8.83 12.82
C GLU A 100 28.14 8.31 13.86
N ALA A 101 28.62 9.18 14.76
CA ALA A 101 29.47 8.76 15.86
C ALA A 101 28.75 7.80 16.80
N LEU A 102 27.47 8.08 17.12
CA LEU A 102 26.64 7.19 17.93
C LEU A 102 26.40 5.85 17.25
N SER A 103 26.11 5.84 15.96
CA SER A 103 25.94 4.61 15.18
C SER A 103 27.20 3.75 15.21
N LYS A 104 28.37 4.33 14.97
CA LYS A 104 29.65 3.62 15.07
C LYS A 104 29.92 3.08 16.47
N LYS A 105 29.64 3.86 17.52
CA LYS A 105 29.75 3.44 18.90
C LYS A 105 28.89 2.22 19.19
N ILE A 106 27.62 2.23 18.78
CA ILE A 106 26.70 1.10 18.96
C ILE A 106 27.24 -0.14 18.23
N GLN A 107 27.69 -0.01 16.99
CA GLN A 107 28.24 -1.13 16.21
C GLN A 107 29.45 -1.77 16.89
N VAL A 108 30.42 -0.96 17.34
CA VAL A 108 31.63 -1.44 18.03
C VAL A 108 31.24 -2.11 19.36
N SER A 109 30.38 -1.49 20.14
CA SER A 109 29.95 -2.04 21.43
C SER A 109 29.19 -3.36 21.28
N LEU A 110 28.33 -3.49 20.27
CA LEU A 110 27.66 -4.77 19.97
C LEU A 110 28.67 -5.86 19.59
N GLN A 111 29.66 -5.54 18.74
CA GLN A 111 30.72 -6.49 18.37
C GLN A 111 31.57 -6.93 19.58
N GLU A 112 31.84 -6.00 20.50
CA GLU A 112 32.60 -6.28 21.73
C GLU A 112 31.81 -7.15 22.71
N GLN A 113 30.52 -6.84 22.91
CA GLN A 113 29.67 -7.53 23.87
C GLN A 113 29.33 -8.96 23.42
N PHE A 114 29.24 -9.18 22.10
CA PHE A 114 28.94 -10.49 21.50
C PHE A 114 30.18 -11.19 20.88
N LYS A 115 31.38 -10.96 21.38
CA LYS A 115 32.61 -11.62 20.89
C LYS A 115 32.53 -13.14 20.78
N GLY A 116 31.74 -13.80 21.67
CA GLY A 116 31.53 -15.26 21.64
C GLY A 116 30.43 -15.73 20.67
N LYS A 117 29.67 -14.80 20.12
CA LYS A 117 28.55 -15.01 19.18
C LYS A 117 28.72 -14.00 18.03
N PRO A 118 29.63 -14.25 17.07
CA PRO A 118 29.93 -13.26 16.01
C PRO A 118 28.67 -12.76 15.31
N LEU A 119 28.58 -11.45 15.11
CA LEU A 119 27.48 -10.78 14.43
C LEU A 119 27.96 -10.13 13.13
N GLU A 120 27.11 -10.14 12.14
CA GLU A 120 27.24 -9.43 10.88
C GLU A 120 26.29 -8.24 10.87
N ILE A 121 26.80 -7.05 10.62
CA ILE A 121 25.98 -5.85 10.41
C ILE A 121 25.57 -5.82 8.96
N ARG A 122 24.25 -6.02 8.69
CA ARG A 122 23.71 -6.12 7.34
C ARG A 122 23.28 -4.79 6.77
N ARG A 123 22.78 -3.90 7.63
CA ARG A 123 22.25 -2.61 7.22
C ARG A 123 22.46 -1.60 8.33
N VAL A 124 22.84 -0.40 7.94
CA VAL A 124 22.90 0.76 8.84
C VAL A 124 22.26 1.94 8.13
N GLU A 125 21.29 2.55 8.76
CA GLU A 125 20.66 3.78 8.29
C GLU A 125 20.76 4.82 9.37
N VAL A 126 21.12 6.03 8.97
CA VAL A 126 21.23 7.19 9.85
C VAL A 126 20.52 8.35 9.20
N VAL A 127 19.45 8.80 9.81
CA VAL A 127 18.64 9.91 9.29
C VAL A 127 18.51 10.99 10.36
N GLY A 128 18.98 12.19 10.05
CA GLY A 128 18.81 13.33 10.95
C GLY A 128 17.33 13.74 11.07
N PRO A 129 16.89 14.23 12.24
CA PRO A 129 15.48 14.60 12.49
C PRO A 129 14.94 15.65 11.49
N LYS A 130 15.79 16.60 11.06
CA LYS A 130 15.40 17.59 10.04
C LYS A 130 15.16 16.95 8.68
N VAL A 131 16.02 16.00 8.28
CA VAL A 131 15.88 15.28 7.01
C VAL A 131 14.62 14.40 7.04
N GLY A 132 14.36 13.69 8.14
CA GLY A 132 13.15 12.88 8.30
C GLY A 132 11.88 13.73 8.18
N LYS A 133 11.85 14.91 8.81
CA LYS A 133 10.72 15.83 8.68
C LYS A 133 10.52 16.31 7.23
N ASP A 134 11.60 16.73 6.57
CA ASP A 134 11.56 17.18 5.17
C ASP A 134 11.08 16.05 4.23
N LEU A 135 11.52 14.81 4.48
CA LEU A 135 11.08 13.63 3.71
C LEU A 135 9.60 13.36 3.92
N LYS A 136 9.10 13.46 5.16
CA LYS A 136 7.67 13.30 5.48
C LYS A 136 6.81 14.34 4.76
N GLU A 137 7.21 15.62 4.77
CA GLU A 137 6.49 16.70 4.07
C GLU A 137 6.48 16.45 2.55
N LYS A 138 7.61 16.06 1.96
CA LYS A 138 7.70 15.71 0.55
C LYS A 138 6.89 14.48 0.18
N ALA A 139 6.85 13.46 1.06
CA ALA A 139 6.04 12.26 0.87
C ALA A 139 4.54 12.60 0.82
N MET A 140 4.05 13.40 1.76
CA MET A 140 2.65 13.84 1.77
C MET A 140 2.31 14.68 0.53
N LEU A 141 3.21 15.56 0.12
CA LEU A 141 3.06 16.35 -1.10
C LEU A 141 3.01 15.46 -2.34
N ALA A 142 3.90 14.46 -2.45
CA ALA A 142 3.93 13.53 -3.57
C ALA A 142 2.63 12.74 -3.69
N VAL A 143 2.10 12.21 -2.58
CA VAL A 143 0.80 11.53 -2.57
C VAL A 143 -0.32 12.49 -2.99
N GLY A 144 -0.38 13.69 -2.41
CA GLY A 144 -1.41 14.68 -2.74
C GLY A 144 -1.37 15.11 -4.21
N LEU A 145 -0.16 15.37 -4.75
CA LEU A 145 0.01 15.70 -6.16
C LEU A 145 -0.34 14.55 -7.09
N SER A 146 -0.07 13.30 -6.69
CA SER A 146 -0.47 12.12 -7.46
C SER A 146 -1.98 12.01 -7.57
N PHE A 147 -2.73 12.18 -6.46
CA PHE A 147 -4.19 12.22 -6.49
C PHE A 147 -4.72 13.36 -7.37
N LEU A 148 -4.15 14.55 -7.25
CA LEU A 148 -4.55 15.70 -8.05
C LEU A 148 -4.29 15.48 -9.55
N ALA A 149 -3.11 14.97 -9.89
CA ALA A 149 -2.74 14.67 -11.29
C ALA A 149 -3.68 13.61 -11.90
N ILE A 150 -4.00 12.56 -11.14
CA ILE A 150 -4.94 11.51 -11.57
C ILE A 150 -6.34 12.10 -11.75
N LEU A 151 -6.81 12.93 -10.82
CA LEU A 151 -8.11 13.58 -10.93
C LEU A 151 -8.20 14.41 -12.21
N ILE A 152 -7.18 15.25 -12.47
CA ILE A 152 -7.12 16.09 -13.67
C ILE A 152 -7.10 15.21 -14.92
N TYR A 153 -6.27 14.15 -14.94
CA TYR A 153 -6.16 13.25 -16.08
C TYR A 153 -7.49 12.54 -16.37
N VAL A 154 -8.14 11.96 -15.36
CA VAL A 154 -9.40 11.23 -15.52
C VAL A 154 -10.53 12.18 -15.93
N ALA A 155 -10.62 13.37 -15.30
CA ALA A 155 -11.61 14.38 -15.67
C ALA A 155 -11.46 14.85 -17.11
N TRP A 156 -10.22 15.09 -17.55
CA TRP A 156 -9.91 15.47 -18.95
C TRP A 156 -10.21 14.32 -19.92
N ARG A 157 -9.80 13.09 -19.57
CA ARG A 157 -9.95 11.89 -20.43
C ARG A 157 -11.41 11.53 -20.66
N PHE A 158 -12.25 11.58 -19.63
CA PHE A 158 -13.64 11.15 -19.71
C PHE A 158 -14.64 12.29 -19.89
N LYS A 159 -14.23 13.53 -19.72
CA LYS A 159 -15.09 14.74 -19.80
C LYS A 159 -16.31 14.70 -18.87
N GLN A 160 -16.27 13.88 -17.84
CA GLN A 160 -17.35 13.70 -16.86
C GLN A 160 -16.77 13.57 -15.46
N VAL A 161 -17.34 14.31 -14.52
CA VAL A 161 -16.89 14.36 -13.12
C VAL A 161 -17.16 13.04 -12.40
N SER A 162 -18.22 12.32 -12.78
CA SER A 162 -18.62 11.05 -12.16
C SER A 162 -17.50 9.99 -12.24
N TYR A 163 -16.83 9.87 -13.38
CA TYR A 163 -15.71 8.92 -13.54
C TYR A 163 -14.51 9.31 -12.69
N GLY A 164 -14.19 10.61 -12.61
CA GLY A 164 -13.13 11.12 -11.75
C GLY A 164 -13.40 10.80 -10.28
N LEU A 165 -14.62 11.05 -9.80
CA LEU A 165 -15.02 10.76 -8.43
C LEU A 165 -14.98 9.26 -8.13
N GLY A 166 -15.51 8.42 -9.04
CA GLY A 166 -15.46 6.97 -8.90
C GLY A 166 -14.03 6.46 -8.73
N GLY A 167 -13.11 6.92 -9.59
CA GLY A 167 -11.70 6.56 -9.52
C GLY A 167 -11.04 7.01 -8.21
N ILE A 168 -11.27 8.26 -7.77
CA ILE A 168 -10.67 8.77 -6.52
C ILE A 168 -11.19 8.03 -5.30
N VAL A 169 -12.49 7.76 -5.21
CA VAL A 169 -13.06 7.01 -4.08
C VAL A 169 -12.46 5.61 -4.01
N ALA A 170 -12.27 4.94 -5.16
CA ALA A 170 -11.60 3.65 -5.22
C ALA A 170 -10.13 3.73 -4.78
N LEU A 171 -9.38 4.72 -5.24
CA LEU A 171 -7.98 4.92 -4.83
C LEU A 171 -7.85 5.21 -3.33
N LEU A 172 -8.73 6.03 -2.76
CA LEU A 172 -8.75 6.30 -1.32
C LEU A 172 -9.04 5.03 -0.53
N HIS A 173 -10.00 4.21 -0.99
CA HIS A 173 -10.28 2.90 -0.41
C HIS A 173 -9.02 2.03 -0.40
N ASP A 174 -8.31 1.90 -1.53
CA ASP A 174 -7.15 1.03 -1.66
C ASP A 174 -6.00 1.47 -0.76
N VAL A 175 -5.75 2.78 -0.71
CA VAL A 175 -4.72 3.37 0.15
C VAL A 175 -5.05 3.12 1.63
N ILE A 176 -6.30 3.36 2.07
CA ILE A 176 -6.71 3.16 3.47
C ILE A 176 -6.60 1.68 3.86
N VAL A 177 -7.05 0.77 2.99
CA VAL A 177 -6.98 -0.67 3.26
C VAL A 177 -5.53 -1.14 3.33
N THR A 178 -4.67 -0.67 2.43
CA THR A 178 -3.25 -0.99 2.45
C THR A 178 -2.57 -0.47 3.72
N TYR A 179 -2.85 0.76 4.14
CA TYR A 179 -2.37 1.31 5.40
C TYR A 179 -2.84 0.51 6.62
N GLY A 180 -4.10 0.09 6.62
CA GLY A 180 -4.65 -0.76 7.68
C GLY A 180 -3.93 -2.11 7.76
N ALA A 181 -3.71 -2.76 6.63
CA ALA A 181 -2.99 -4.04 6.57
C ALA A 181 -1.54 -3.92 7.05
N ILE A 182 -0.83 -2.86 6.64
CA ILE A 182 0.52 -2.54 7.11
C ILE A 182 0.53 -2.34 8.63
N SER A 183 -0.46 -1.61 9.17
CA SER A 183 -0.59 -1.36 10.62
C SER A 183 -0.84 -2.66 11.40
N ILE A 184 -1.73 -3.53 10.90
CA ILE A 184 -2.03 -4.84 11.50
C ILE A 184 -0.79 -5.76 11.47
N ALA A 185 -0.05 -5.76 10.37
CA ALA A 185 1.17 -6.54 10.22
C ALA A 185 2.34 -6.00 11.05
N GLY A 186 2.21 -4.81 11.67
CA GLY A 186 3.27 -4.17 12.44
C GLY A 186 4.43 -3.65 11.58
N ILE A 187 4.23 -3.54 10.27
CA ILE A 187 5.21 -3.03 9.31
C ILE A 187 5.34 -1.52 9.46
N GLU A 188 6.57 -1.03 9.38
CA GLU A 188 6.85 0.39 9.51
C GLU A 188 6.61 1.15 8.22
N TYR A 189 6.06 2.35 8.35
CA TYR A 189 5.90 3.27 7.24
C TYR A 189 7.25 3.91 6.88
N SER A 190 7.88 3.39 5.85
CA SER A 190 9.18 3.80 5.30
C SER A 190 9.04 4.41 3.91
N LEU A 191 10.14 4.90 3.33
CA LEU A 191 10.17 5.33 1.92
C LEU A 191 9.81 4.18 0.96
N ASN A 192 10.16 2.95 1.29
CA ASN A 192 9.79 1.78 0.50
C ASN A 192 8.26 1.58 0.48
N VAL A 193 7.61 1.71 1.64
CA VAL A 193 6.15 1.62 1.74
C VAL A 193 5.48 2.78 1.00
N LEU A 194 6.02 4.00 1.08
CA LEU A 194 5.55 5.12 0.27
C LEU A 194 5.61 4.81 -1.23
N ALA A 195 6.72 4.24 -1.71
CA ALA A 195 6.85 3.84 -3.11
C ALA A 195 5.80 2.80 -3.51
N VAL A 196 5.48 1.84 -2.62
CA VAL A 196 4.38 0.89 -2.82
C VAL A 196 3.05 1.62 -2.96
N ILE A 197 2.72 2.53 -2.07
CA ILE A 197 1.44 3.28 -2.12
C ILE A 197 1.31 4.03 -3.45
N LEU A 198 2.36 4.72 -3.90
CA LEU A 198 2.37 5.41 -5.19
C LEU A 198 2.21 4.42 -6.37
N THR A 199 2.82 3.25 -6.27
CA THR A 199 2.70 2.18 -7.28
C THR A 199 1.26 1.63 -7.33
N ILE A 200 0.64 1.38 -6.18
CA ILE A 200 -0.75 0.90 -6.08
C ILE A 200 -1.71 1.92 -6.68
N ILE A 201 -1.53 3.21 -6.39
CA ILE A 201 -2.33 4.30 -6.96
C ILE A 201 -2.28 4.25 -8.49
N GLY A 202 -1.08 4.11 -9.07
CA GLY A 202 -0.91 4.00 -10.53
C GLY A 202 -1.50 2.73 -11.12
N PHE A 203 -1.35 1.60 -10.43
CA PHE A 203 -1.85 0.31 -10.86
C PHE A 203 -3.38 0.23 -10.81
N SER A 204 -3.99 0.62 -9.70
CA SER A 204 -5.44 0.58 -9.51
C SER A 204 -6.18 1.48 -10.51
N ILE A 205 -5.69 2.70 -10.75
CA ILE A 205 -6.33 3.60 -11.71
C ILE A 205 -6.26 3.08 -13.15
N ASN A 206 -5.21 2.33 -13.51
CA ASN A 206 -5.09 1.76 -14.84
C ASN A 206 -6.26 0.83 -15.19
N ASP A 207 -6.62 -0.08 -14.30
CA ASP A 207 -7.75 -1.00 -14.50
C ASP A 207 -9.10 -0.25 -14.49
N THR A 208 -9.23 0.75 -13.62
CA THR A 208 -10.42 1.62 -13.58
C THR A 208 -10.63 2.34 -14.91
N ILE A 209 -9.56 2.88 -15.51
CA ILE A 209 -9.62 3.56 -16.81
C ILE A 209 -10.05 2.59 -17.92
N VAL A 210 -9.55 1.35 -17.89
CA VAL A 210 -9.90 0.33 -18.89
C VAL A 210 -11.40 0.02 -18.85
N ILE A 211 -11.96 -0.21 -17.66
CA ILE A 211 -13.39 -0.44 -17.51
C ILE A 211 -14.20 0.78 -17.95
N PHE A 212 -13.80 1.99 -17.53
CA PHE A 212 -14.52 3.21 -17.88
C PHE A 212 -14.47 3.52 -19.38
N ASP A 213 -13.36 3.26 -20.06
CA ASP A 213 -13.29 3.37 -21.51
C ASP A 213 -14.26 2.40 -22.19
N ARG A 214 -14.31 1.14 -21.71
CA ARG A 214 -15.26 0.15 -22.24
C ARG A 214 -16.71 0.56 -21.99
N VAL A 215 -17.05 1.01 -20.80
CA VAL A 215 -18.38 1.55 -20.49
C VAL A 215 -18.74 2.67 -21.46
N ARG A 216 -17.81 3.59 -21.73
CA ARG A 216 -18.05 4.72 -22.67
C ARG A 216 -18.30 4.24 -24.10
N GLU A 217 -17.65 3.19 -24.54
CA GLU A 217 -17.92 2.57 -25.85
C GLU A 217 -19.29 1.93 -25.88
N ASP A 218 -19.64 1.15 -24.85
CA ASP A 218 -20.87 0.39 -24.79
C ASP A 218 -22.11 1.29 -24.60
N VAL A 219 -21.99 2.40 -23.88
CA VAL A 219 -23.06 3.41 -23.81
C VAL A 219 -23.44 3.96 -25.20
N LYS A 220 -22.47 4.15 -26.09
CA LYS A 220 -22.73 4.61 -27.46
C LYS A 220 -23.38 3.54 -28.30
N LYS A 221 -23.00 2.27 -28.08
CA LYS A 221 -23.47 1.10 -28.82
C LYS A 221 -24.85 0.65 -28.36
N PHE A 222 -25.09 0.61 -27.06
CA PHE A 222 -26.30 0.08 -26.43
C PHE A 222 -27.18 1.19 -25.79
N ARG A 223 -27.61 2.14 -26.62
CA ARG A 223 -28.34 3.34 -26.15
C ARG A 223 -29.65 3.08 -25.42
N LYS A 224 -30.24 1.90 -25.59
CA LYS A 224 -31.55 1.52 -25.00
C LYS A 224 -31.42 0.75 -23.69
N GLU A 225 -30.21 0.28 -23.36
CA GLU A 225 -29.99 -0.47 -22.14
C GLU A 225 -29.78 0.45 -20.93
N ASP A 226 -30.06 -0.08 -19.76
CA ASP A 226 -29.81 0.63 -18.52
C ASP A 226 -28.32 0.65 -18.18
N LEU A 227 -27.87 1.64 -17.41
CA LEU A 227 -26.45 1.82 -17.10
C LEU A 227 -25.90 0.66 -16.28
N GLU A 228 -26.69 0.05 -15.40
CA GLU A 228 -26.23 -1.07 -14.57
C GLU A 228 -25.85 -2.26 -15.44
N THR A 229 -26.66 -2.58 -16.47
CA THR A 229 -26.37 -3.62 -17.46
C THR A 229 -25.14 -3.29 -18.27
N ILE A 230 -25.00 -2.04 -18.75
CA ILE A 230 -23.83 -1.61 -19.51
C ILE A 230 -22.54 -1.75 -18.68
N PHE A 231 -22.54 -1.28 -17.43
CA PHE A 231 -21.39 -1.43 -16.56
C PHE A 231 -21.04 -2.89 -16.30
N ASN A 232 -22.07 -3.73 -16.03
CA ASN A 232 -21.84 -5.17 -15.82
C ASN A 232 -21.24 -5.85 -17.05
N THR A 233 -21.71 -5.50 -18.25
CA THR A 233 -21.19 -6.01 -19.52
C THR A 233 -19.73 -5.57 -19.71
N ALA A 234 -19.44 -4.29 -19.55
CA ALA A 234 -18.09 -3.75 -19.70
C ALA A 234 -17.08 -4.39 -18.73
N ILE A 235 -17.47 -4.64 -17.47
CA ILE A 235 -16.63 -5.35 -16.51
C ILE A 235 -16.34 -6.77 -16.99
N ASN A 236 -17.36 -7.53 -17.45
CA ASN A 236 -17.15 -8.88 -17.96
C ASN A 236 -16.25 -8.92 -19.20
N GLU A 237 -16.40 -7.99 -20.12
CA GLU A 237 -15.59 -7.91 -21.32
C GLU A 237 -14.12 -7.53 -21.06
N THR A 238 -13.85 -6.76 -20.00
CA THR A 238 -12.50 -6.37 -19.60
C THR A 238 -11.87 -7.32 -18.58
N LEU A 239 -12.64 -8.26 -18.02
CA LEU A 239 -12.21 -9.15 -16.93
C LEU A 239 -10.96 -9.96 -17.29
N GLY A 240 -10.90 -10.50 -18.51
CA GLY A 240 -9.74 -11.27 -18.99
C GLY A 240 -8.44 -10.46 -18.95
N ARG A 241 -8.51 -9.19 -19.34
CA ARG A 241 -7.37 -8.28 -19.30
C ARG A 241 -6.96 -7.97 -17.85
N THR A 242 -7.91 -7.63 -16.98
CA THR A 242 -7.65 -7.34 -15.57
C THR A 242 -7.01 -8.54 -14.87
N VAL A 243 -7.56 -9.74 -15.05
CA VAL A 243 -6.98 -10.96 -14.45
C VAL A 243 -5.58 -11.26 -14.97
N LEU A 244 -5.32 -11.05 -16.25
CA LEU A 244 -3.99 -11.25 -16.84
C LEU A 244 -2.97 -10.24 -16.30
N THR A 245 -3.32 -8.96 -16.31
CA THR A 245 -2.42 -7.88 -15.83
C THR A 245 -2.14 -7.99 -14.34
N SER A 246 -3.19 -8.13 -13.52
CA SER A 246 -3.04 -8.27 -12.07
C SER A 246 -2.37 -9.59 -11.70
N GLY A 247 -2.70 -10.69 -12.40
CA GLY A 247 -2.13 -12.00 -12.16
C GLY A 247 -0.64 -12.08 -12.48
N THR A 248 -0.19 -11.47 -13.58
CA THR A 248 1.24 -11.45 -13.92
C THR A 248 2.06 -10.66 -12.89
N VAL A 249 1.58 -9.49 -12.47
CA VAL A 249 2.24 -8.71 -11.41
C VAL A 249 2.21 -9.47 -10.08
N MET A 250 1.06 -10.07 -9.73
CA MET A 250 0.90 -10.87 -8.51
C MET A 250 1.91 -12.02 -8.43
N MET A 251 2.15 -12.74 -9.54
CA MET A 251 3.14 -13.81 -9.58
C MET A 251 4.55 -13.30 -9.24
N VAL A 252 4.96 -12.17 -9.83
CA VAL A 252 6.27 -11.56 -9.52
C VAL A 252 6.35 -11.14 -8.06
N VAL A 253 5.31 -10.49 -7.55
CA VAL A 253 5.28 -10.00 -6.16
C VAL A 253 5.25 -11.16 -5.17
N LEU A 254 4.59 -12.28 -5.47
CA LEU A 254 4.65 -13.49 -4.63
C LEU A 254 6.06 -14.08 -4.58
N VAL A 255 6.79 -14.11 -5.69
CA VAL A 255 8.20 -14.53 -5.69
C VAL A 255 9.04 -13.61 -4.82
N LEU A 256 8.84 -12.28 -4.91
CA LEU A 256 9.52 -11.32 -4.04
C LEU A 256 9.14 -11.50 -2.57
N PHE A 257 7.89 -11.81 -2.28
CA PHE A 257 7.41 -12.03 -0.91
C PHE A 257 8.08 -13.25 -0.25
N PHE A 258 8.18 -14.37 -0.97
CA PHE A 258 8.75 -15.60 -0.39
C PHE A 258 10.29 -15.65 -0.48
N PHE A 259 10.90 -15.05 -1.49
CA PHE A 259 12.33 -15.22 -1.79
C PHE A 259 13.12 -13.90 -1.75
N GLY A 260 12.48 -12.74 -1.62
CA GLY A 260 13.12 -11.43 -1.71
C GLY A 260 13.90 -10.99 -0.45
N GLY A 261 13.84 -11.81 0.61
CA GLY A 261 14.48 -11.45 1.89
C GLY A 261 13.68 -10.39 2.68
N PRO A 262 14.09 -10.11 3.92
CA PRO A 262 13.25 -9.39 4.89
C PRO A 262 12.85 -7.97 4.45
N VAL A 263 13.76 -7.22 3.84
CA VAL A 263 13.50 -5.83 3.41
C VAL A 263 12.47 -5.78 2.28
N ILE A 264 12.56 -6.75 1.34
CA ILE A 264 11.66 -6.83 0.19
C ILE A 264 10.34 -7.46 0.59
N HIS A 265 10.31 -8.30 1.62
CA HIS A 265 9.11 -8.94 2.14
C HIS A 265 8.03 -7.94 2.53
N ASP A 266 8.37 -6.89 3.29
CA ASP A 266 7.44 -5.86 3.73
C ASP A 266 6.88 -5.06 2.54
N PHE A 267 7.76 -4.71 1.59
CA PHE A 267 7.40 -4.09 0.33
C PHE A 267 6.42 -4.98 -0.47
N ALA A 268 6.75 -6.26 -0.62
CA ALA A 268 5.95 -7.24 -1.35
C ALA A 268 4.60 -7.49 -0.67
N PHE A 269 4.56 -7.59 0.67
CA PHE A 269 3.32 -7.71 1.43
C PHE A 269 2.36 -6.56 1.12
N ALA A 270 2.84 -5.32 1.23
CA ALA A 270 2.03 -4.14 0.96
C ALA A 270 1.53 -4.10 -0.50
N LEU A 271 2.38 -4.51 -1.46
CA LEU A 271 1.99 -4.64 -2.87
C LEU A 271 0.91 -5.72 -3.09
N ILE A 272 1.02 -6.89 -2.45
CA ILE A 272 0.00 -7.96 -2.55
C ILE A 272 -1.36 -7.41 -2.11
N VAL A 273 -1.40 -6.78 -0.93
CA VAL A 273 -2.64 -6.17 -0.43
C VAL A 273 -3.17 -5.14 -1.42
N GLY A 274 -2.31 -4.23 -1.88
CA GLY A 274 -2.70 -3.19 -2.83
C GLY A 274 -3.18 -3.71 -4.18
N LEU A 275 -2.59 -4.78 -4.71
CA LEU A 275 -3.04 -5.42 -5.96
C LEU A 275 -4.43 -6.05 -5.81
N ILE A 276 -4.66 -6.75 -4.68
CA ILE A 276 -5.96 -7.37 -4.38
C ILE A 276 -7.02 -6.29 -4.23
N THR A 277 -6.74 -5.27 -3.41
CA THR A 277 -7.69 -4.18 -3.15
C THR A 277 -7.96 -3.35 -4.39
N GLY A 278 -6.93 -3.03 -5.20
CA GLY A 278 -7.06 -2.26 -6.43
C GLY A 278 -7.92 -2.98 -7.48
N THR A 279 -7.70 -4.28 -7.66
CA THR A 279 -8.55 -5.08 -8.56
C THR A 279 -9.99 -5.15 -8.07
N TYR A 280 -10.20 -5.31 -6.76
CA TYR A 280 -11.51 -5.31 -6.13
C TYR A 280 -12.21 -3.95 -6.26
N SER A 281 -11.52 -2.86 -5.92
CA SER A 281 -12.10 -1.53 -5.83
C SER A 281 -12.55 -0.99 -7.19
N THR A 282 -11.83 -1.31 -8.25
CA THR A 282 -12.19 -0.95 -9.63
C THR A 282 -13.59 -1.47 -10.00
N VAL A 283 -13.90 -2.72 -9.65
CA VAL A 283 -15.17 -3.37 -9.96
C VAL A 283 -16.26 -2.95 -8.97
N TYR A 284 -15.96 -2.98 -7.68
CA TYR A 284 -16.97 -2.92 -6.62
C TYR A 284 -17.07 -1.57 -5.89
N ILE A 285 -16.16 -0.64 -6.17
CA ILE A 285 -16.20 0.73 -5.62
C ILE A 285 -16.32 1.76 -6.75
N ALA A 286 -15.37 1.81 -7.68
CA ALA A 286 -15.35 2.82 -8.72
C ALA A 286 -16.62 2.80 -9.58
N SER A 287 -16.98 1.62 -10.09
CA SER A 287 -18.14 1.45 -10.97
C SER A 287 -19.48 1.77 -10.27
N PRO A 288 -19.78 1.22 -9.06
CA PRO A 288 -20.99 1.59 -8.34
C PRO A 288 -21.06 3.06 -7.91
N VAL A 289 -19.94 3.71 -7.59
CA VAL A 289 -19.91 5.14 -7.25
C VAL A 289 -20.36 5.99 -8.44
N VAL A 290 -19.88 5.66 -9.67
CA VAL A 290 -20.32 6.34 -10.89
C VAL A 290 -21.82 6.13 -11.09
N LEU A 291 -22.34 4.91 -10.94
CA LEU A 291 -23.76 4.60 -11.08
C LEU A 291 -24.61 5.37 -10.05
N LEU A 292 -24.17 5.47 -8.80
CA LEU A 292 -24.86 6.25 -7.77
C LEU A 292 -24.87 7.73 -8.11
N TRP A 293 -23.76 8.29 -8.58
CA TRP A 293 -23.69 9.68 -9.01
C TRP A 293 -24.69 9.97 -10.13
N GLU A 294 -24.67 9.14 -11.18
CA GLU A 294 -25.60 9.30 -12.31
C GLU A 294 -27.06 9.18 -11.88
N LYS A 295 -27.36 8.29 -10.95
CA LYS A 295 -28.72 8.08 -10.45
C LYS A 295 -29.24 9.24 -9.61
N TYR A 296 -28.41 9.84 -8.75
CA TYR A 296 -28.88 10.80 -7.74
C TYR A 296 -28.53 12.25 -8.05
N VAL A 297 -27.41 12.52 -8.73
CA VAL A 297 -26.93 13.88 -8.98
C VAL A 297 -27.23 14.33 -10.40
N SER A 298 -27.17 13.43 -11.38
CA SER A 298 -27.40 13.75 -12.80
C SER A 298 -28.86 13.71 -13.21
N LYS A 299 -29.80 13.51 -12.28
CA LYS A 299 -31.24 13.51 -12.55
C LYS A 299 -31.68 14.83 -13.18
N GLY A 300 -31.98 14.82 -14.49
CA GLY A 300 -32.50 15.97 -15.24
C GLY A 300 -31.55 16.55 -16.31
N LYS A 301 -30.29 16.19 -16.36
CA LYS A 301 -29.42 16.54 -17.49
C LYS A 301 -29.53 15.49 -18.58
N LYS A 302 -29.82 15.90 -19.83
CA LYS A 302 -29.68 15.00 -21.00
C LYS A 302 -28.29 14.37 -20.96
N ARG A 303 -28.24 13.03 -21.06
CA ARG A 303 -26.99 12.27 -21.13
C ARG A 303 -26.13 12.85 -22.24
N SER A 304 -25.01 13.47 -21.92
CA SER A 304 -24.02 14.00 -22.87
C SER A 304 -22.88 12.99 -23.00
N TRP A 305 -23.21 11.83 -23.54
CA TRP A 305 -22.20 10.78 -23.83
C TRP A 305 -21.66 10.90 -25.26
#